data_150267821c959c257ea5759a482af474
#
_entry.id   150267821c959c257ea5759a482af474
#
_cell.length_a   1.000
_cell.length_b   1.000
_cell.length_c   1.000
_cell.angle_alpha   90.00
_cell.angle_beta   90.00
_cell.angle_gamma   90.00
#
_symmetry.space_group_name_H-M   'P 1'
#
loop_
_entity.id
_entity.type
_entity.pdbx_description
1 polymer ?
#
loop_
_entity_poly.entity_id
_entity_poly.type
_entity_poly.pdbx_seq_one_letter_code
_entity_poly.pdbx_strand_id
1 'polypeptide(L)'
;MRSPHRLLVTTAAAIGLGLGASAVGGAQPAALPAQDSDFLVAVHQGNLTEMLSGAGAAVMGTCQQVRDLGPVLVADHTRLEAMGAAVAIPNGVALPLMPSAEQSQQMRDTAMKTGRDYDLAWLHMQEGFHLQTLQAGATETAQGGSPQVTGLAQNAAPVVQHHLDMIRDALAVC
;
A
#
# COMPACT_ATOMS: atom_id res chain seq x y z
N MET A 1 -30.68 -31.79 -87.16
CA MET A 1 -30.50 -30.36 -86.87
C MET A 1 -30.76 -30.07 -85.42
N ARG A 2 -29.73 -29.86 -84.62
CA ARG A 2 -29.87 -29.67 -83.19
C ARG A 2 -29.27 -28.31 -82.83
N SER A 3 -30.09 -27.39 -82.31
CA SER A 3 -29.64 -26.09 -81.77
C SER A 3 -28.99 -26.23 -80.43
N PRO A 4 -27.92 -25.48 -80.19
CA PRO A 4 -27.34 -25.46 -78.81
C PRO A 4 -27.95 -24.36 -78.00
N HIS A 5 -28.40 -24.71 -76.77
CA HIS A 5 -28.84 -23.75 -75.80
C HIS A 5 -27.64 -23.10 -75.14
N ARG A 6 -27.58 -21.78 -75.12
CA ARG A 6 -26.61 -20.98 -74.38
C ARG A 6 -27.07 -20.79 -72.95
N LEU A 7 -26.30 -21.29 -72.07
CA LEU A 7 -26.46 -21.04 -70.60
C LEU A 7 -25.89 -19.65 -70.30
N LEU A 8 -26.74 -18.77 -69.78
CA LEU A 8 -26.31 -17.48 -69.19
C LEU A 8 -25.95 -17.74 -67.73
N VAL A 9 -24.69 -17.55 -67.39
CA VAL A 9 -24.19 -17.56 -66.02
C VAL A 9 -24.25 -16.13 -65.51
N THR A 10 -25.17 -15.85 -64.58
CA THR A 10 -25.25 -14.60 -63.86
C THR A 10 -24.33 -14.67 -62.60
N THR A 11 -23.26 -13.95 -62.60
CA THR A 11 -22.38 -13.78 -61.44
C THR A 11 -23.00 -12.73 -60.51
N ALA A 12 -23.46 -13.15 -59.33
CA ALA A 12 -23.85 -12.25 -58.25
C ALA A 12 -22.60 -11.81 -57.49
N ALA A 13 -22.28 -10.51 -57.56
CA ALA A 13 -21.25 -9.91 -56.73
C ALA A 13 -21.81 -9.66 -55.32
N ALA A 14 -21.33 -10.40 -54.34
CA ALA A 14 -21.61 -10.14 -52.91
C ALA A 14 -20.70 -9.03 -52.41
N ILE A 15 -21.26 -7.86 -52.14
CA ILE A 15 -20.56 -6.76 -51.46
C ILE A 15 -20.58 -7.09 -49.96
N GLY A 16 -19.45 -7.60 -49.45
CA GLY A 16 -19.23 -7.78 -48.02
C GLY A 16 -18.95 -6.42 -47.36
N LEU A 17 -19.91 -5.88 -46.61
CA LEU A 17 -19.64 -4.80 -45.68
C LEU A 17 -18.83 -5.37 -44.51
N GLY A 18 -17.52 -5.18 -44.52
CA GLY A 18 -16.64 -5.43 -43.41
C GLY A 18 -16.88 -4.38 -42.31
N LEU A 19 -17.62 -4.72 -41.27
CA LEU A 19 -17.66 -3.95 -40.04
C LEU A 19 -16.28 -4.09 -39.36
N GLY A 20 -15.39 -3.14 -39.61
CA GLY A 20 -14.15 -3.01 -38.89
C GLY A 20 -14.43 -2.64 -37.44
N ALA A 21 -14.44 -3.63 -36.55
CA ALA A 21 -14.40 -3.38 -35.12
C ALA A 21 -13.02 -2.76 -34.81
N SER A 22 -12.96 -1.45 -34.70
CA SER A 22 -11.80 -0.76 -34.11
C SER A 22 -11.71 -1.22 -32.66
N ALA A 23 -10.81 -2.16 -32.36
CA ALA A 23 -10.43 -2.44 -30.98
C ALA A 23 -9.82 -1.15 -30.41
N VAL A 24 -10.56 -0.49 -29.52
CA VAL A 24 -10.01 0.55 -28.67
C VAL A 24 -9.03 -0.16 -27.74
N GLY A 25 -7.78 -0.28 -28.16
CA GLY A 25 -6.68 -0.71 -27.32
C GLY A 25 -6.50 0.34 -26.24
N GLY A 26 -7.15 0.15 -25.10
CA GLY A 26 -6.84 0.91 -23.90
C GLY A 26 -5.35 0.69 -23.59
N ALA A 27 -4.53 1.74 -23.69
CA ALA A 27 -3.15 1.67 -23.26
C ALA A 27 -3.15 1.26 -21.78
N GLN A 28 -2.56 0.11 -21.49
CA GLN A 28 -2.39 -0.34 -20.12
C GLN A 28 -1.47 0.68 -19.43
N PRO A 29 -1.82 1.16 -18.22
CA PRO A 29 -0.93 2.07 -17.50
C PRO A 29 0.49 1.49 -17.47
N ALA A 30 1.49 2.31 -17.74
CA ALA A 30 2.87 1.88 -17.60
C ALA A 30 3.10 1.43 -16.15
N ALA A 31 3.78 0.30 -15.96
CA ALA A 31 4.11 -0.19 -14.62
C ALA A 31 4.89 0.89 -13.85
N LEU A 32 4.63 0.99 -12.55
CA LEU A 32 5.39 1.88 -11.67
C LEU A 32 6.88 1.51 -11.69
N PRO A 33 7.78 2.49 -11.56
CA PRO A 33 9.18 2.22 -11.25
C PRO A 33 9.33 1.30 -10.02
N ALA A 34 10.41 0.53 -9.96
CA ALA A 34 10.63 -0.41 -8.85
C ALA A 34 10.66 0.29 -7.50
N GLN A 35 11.33 1.45 -7.41
CA GLN A 35 11.37 2.26 -6.19
C GLN A 35 9.97 2.59 -5.66
N ASP A 36 9.06 3.05 -6.53
CA ASP A 36 7.68 3.40 -6.16
C ASP A 36 6.89 2.16 -5.70
N SER A 37 7.04 1.05 -6.42
CA SER A 37 6.36 -0.20 -6.07
C SER A 37 6.85 -0.77 -4.74
N ASP A 38 8.16 -0.76 -4.51
CA ASP A 38 8.78 -1.25 -3.28
C ASP A 38 8.38 -0.38 -2.08
N PHE A 39 8.32 0.96 -2.27
CA PHE A 39 7.81 1.88 -1.25
C PHE A 39 6.36 1.57 -0.88
N LEU A 40 5.47 1.39 -1.86
CA LEU A 40 4.06 1.06 -1.62
C LEU A 40 3.90 -0.25 -0.85
N VAL A 41 4.69 -1.28 -1.17
CA VAL A 41 4.69 -2.54 -0.42
C VAL A 41 5.19 -2.35 1.01
N ALA A 42 6.28 -1.60 1.18
CA ALA A 42 6.86 -1.36 2.50
C ALA A 42 5.92 -0.59 3.43
N VAL A 43 5.29 0.50 2.96
CA VAL A 43 4.36 1.29 3.77
C VAL A 43 3.06 0.54 4.05
N HIS A 44 2.59 -0.29 3.12
CA HIS A 44 1.46 -1.19 3.34
C HIS A 44 1.74 -2.16 4.49
N GLN A 45 2.86 -2.86 4.47
CA GLN A 45 3.27 -3.77 5.56
C GLN A 45 3.47 -3.02 6.88
N GLY A 46 4.02 -1.80 6.83
CA GLY A 46 4.10 -0.91 7.97
C GLY A 46 2.73 -0.59 8.55
N ASN A 47 1.79 -0.15 7.73
CA ASN A 47 0.43 0.17 8.17
C ASN A 47 -0.27 -1.04 8.82
N LEU A 48 -0.13 -2.25 8.25
CA LEU A 48 -0.65 -3.48 8.87
C LEU A 48 -0.04 -3.71 10.24
N THR A 49 1.27 -3.50 10.38
CA THR A 49 2.01 -3.64 11.65
C THR A 49 1.47 -2.67 12.69
N GLU A 50 1.29 -1.41 12.32
CA GLU A 50 0.80 -0.35 13.21
C GLU A 50 -0.64 -0.60 13.68
N MET A 51 -1.52 -1.02 12.78
CA MET A 51 -2.89 -1.38 13.15
C MET A 51 -2.94 -2.58 14.10
N LEU A 52 -2.16 -3.62 13.86
CA LEU A 52 -2.13 -4.82 14.71
C LEU A 52 -1.49 -4.55 16.06
N SER A 53 -0.33 -3.89 16.08
CA SER A 53 0.41 -3.60 17.32
C SER A 53 -0.27 -2.52 18.16
N GLY A 54 -0.90 -1.53 17.53
CA GLY A 54 -1.67 -0.50 18.20
C GLY A 54 -2.92 -1.05 18.90
N ALA A 55 -3.64 -1.97 18.23
CA ALA A 55 -4.75 -2.68 18.87
C ALA A 55 -4.29 -3.51 20.08
N GLY A 56 -3.12 -4.15 19.99
CA GLY A 56 -2.50 -4.85 21.13
C GLY A 56 -2.17 -3.91 22.28
N ALA A 57 -1.61 -2.75 22.00
CA ALA A 57 -1.21 -1.76 23.00
C ALA A 57 -2.41 -1.22 23.82
N ALA A 58 -3.55 -1.04 23.18
CA ALA A 58 -4.78 -0.62 23.86
C ALA A 58 -5.24 -1.60 24.96
N VAL A 59 -4.89 -2.89 24.82
CA VAL A 59 -5.31 -3.96 25.75
C VAL A 59 -4.19 -4.35 26.70
N MET A 60 -2.95 -4.44 26.22
CA MET A 60 -1.80 -4.97 26.97
C MET A 60 -1.02 -3.88 27.71
N GLY A 61 -1.12 -2.62 27.26
CA GLY A 61 -0.42 -1.49 27.86
C GLY A 61 -0.81 -1.25 29.31
N THR A 62 0.17 -1.03 30.15
CA THR A 62 -0.03 -0.64 31.57
C THR A 62 0.16 0.86 31.77
N CYS A 63 1.04 1.48 30.99
CA CYS A 63 1.17 2.93 30.90
C CYS A 63 -0.02 3.56 30.17
N GLN A 64 -0.58 4.64 30.73
CA GLN A 64 -1.75 5.30 30.12
C GLN A 64 -1.44 5.80 28.71
N GLN A 65 -0.25 6.38 28.50
CA GLN A 65 0.17 6.90 27.20
C GLN A 65 0.23 5.81 26.14
N VAL A 66 0.65 4.59 26.49
CA VAL A 66 0.66 3.43 25.57
C VAL A 66 -0.77 3.04 25.19
N ARG A 67 -1.69 2.98 26.16
CA ARG A 67 -3.10 2.67 25.90
C ARG A 67 -3.79 3.72 25.03
N ASP A 68 -3.45 4.99 25.23
CA ASP A 68 -4.04 6.10 24.47
C ASP A 68 -3.47 6.21 23.06
N LEU A 69 -2.16 5.97 22.90
CA LEU A 69 -1.47 6.03 21.62
C LEU A 69 -1.89 4.90 20.67
N GLY A 70 -2.11 3.69 21.20
CA GLY A 70 -2.49 2.54 20.38
C GLY A 70 -3.67 2.80 19.44
N PRO A 71 -4.84 3.27 19.93
CA PRO A 71 -5.99 3.60 19.09
C PRO A 71 -5.72 4.74 18.08
N VAL A 72 -4.87 5.71 18.43
CA VAL A 72 -4.47 6.78 17.49
C VAL A 72 -3.73 6.18 16.29
N LEU A 73 -2.73 5.33 16.56
CA LEU A 73 -1.99 4.64 15.50
C LEU A 73 -2.94 3.79 14.63
N VAL A 74 -3.86 3.03 15.22
CA VAL A 74 -4.85 2.23 14.46
C VAL A 74 -5.67 3.13 13.54
N ALA A 75 -6.19 4.25 14.03
CA ALA A 75 -7.06 5.12 13.24
C ALA A 75 -6.31 5.79 12.08
N ASP A 76 -5.11 6.31 12.34
CA ASP A 76 -4.37 7.05 11.34
C ASP A 76 -3.71 6.11 10.31
N HIS A 77 -3.15 4.96 10.74
CA HIS A 77 -2.60 3.98 9.80
C HIS A 77 -3.69 3.28 8.98
N THR A 78 -4.94 3.19 9.46
CA THR A 78 -6.07 2.76 8.61
C THR A 78 -6.32 3.77 7.48
N ARG A 79 -6.21 5.07 7.73
CA ARG A 79 -6.35 6.10 6.67
C ARG A 79 -5.17 6.09 5.70
N LEU A 80 -3.93 6.00 6.23
CA LEU A 80 -2.73 5.90 5.41
C LEU A 80 -2.74 4.65 4.52
N GLU A 81 -3.24 3.52 5.05
CA GLU A 81 -3.44 2.29 4.30
C GLU A 81 -4.42 2.48 3.15
N ALA A 82 -5.57 3.09 3.40
CA ALA A 82 -6.55 3.37 2.35
C ALA A 82 -5.97 4.26 1.24
N MET A 83 -5.16 5.27 1.61
CA MET A 83 -4.48 6.14 0.65
C MET A 83 -3.44 5.37 -0.18
N GLY A 84 -2.63 4.52 0.45
CA GLY A 84 -1.64 3.67 -0.21
C GLY A 84 -2.27 2.67 -1.17
N ALA A 85 -3.29 1.96 -0.72
CA ALA A 85 -4.03 0.97 -1.52
C ALA A 85 -4.71 1.61 -2.74
N ALA A 86 -5.24 2.84 -2.60
CA ALA A 86 -5.83 3.59 -3.71
C ALA A 86 -4.83 3.93 -4.83
N VAL A 87 -3.54 3.99 -4.52
CA VAL A 87 -2.47 4.16 -5.51
C VAL A 87 -1.96 2.80 -6.00
N ALA A 88 -1.72 1.85 -5.10
CA ALA A 88 -1.11 0.56 -5.41
C ALA A 88 -1.98 -0.31 -6.32
N ILE A 89 -3.27 -0.48 -5.97
CA ILE A 89 -4.17 -1.43 -6.65
C ILE A 89 -4.38 -1.10 -8.14
N PRO A 90 -4.71 0.15 -8.52
CA PRO A 90 -4.88 0.49 -9.93
C PRO A 90 -3.60 0.37 -10.75
N ASN A 91 -2.43 0.48 -10.10
CA ASN A 91 -1.12 0.32 -10.73
C ASN A 91 -0.61 -1.14 -10.74
N GLY A 92 -1.43 -2.11 -10.29
CA GLY A 92 -1.08 -3.53 -10.33
C GLY A 92 -0.02 -3.95 -9.31
N VAL A 93 0.22 -3.14 -8.26
CA VAL A 93 1.16 -3.50 -7.19
C VAL A 93 0.49 -4.54 -6.28
N ALA A 94 1.11 -5.70 -6.17
CA ALA A 94 0.65 -6.77 -5.29
C ALA A 94 0.98 -6.43 -3.82
N LEU A 95 -0.05 -6.18 -3.01
CA LEU A 95 0.10 -5.90 -1.60
C LEU A 95 0.05 -7.19 -0.78
N PRO A 96 1.07 -7.49 0.07
CA PRO A 96 1.08 -8.66 0.94
C PRO A 96 -0.09 -8.64 1.93
N LEU A 97 -0.59 -9.81 2.35
CA LEU A 97 -1.68 -9.90 3.33
C LEU A 97 -1.22 -9.72 4.80
N MET A 98 0.08 -9.70 5.03
CA MET A 98 0.68 -9.72 6.35
C MET A 98 1.85 -8.73 6.44
N PRO A 99 2.18 -8.25 7.64
CA PRO A 99 3.45 -7.57 7.90
C PRO A 99 4.64 -8.41 7.44
N SER A 100 5.80 -7.79 7.26
CA SER A 100 7.02 -8.53 6.92
C SER A 100 7.39 -9.55 8.01
N ALA A 101 8.23 -10.52 7.66
CA ALA A 101 8.70 -11.52 8.62
C ALA A 101 9.42 -10.88 9.81
N GLU A 102 10.20 -9.82 9.55
CA GLU A 102 10.92 -9.06 10.57
C GLU A 102 9.94 -8.31 11.50
N GLN A 103 9.00 -7.55 10.94
CA GLN A 103 7.96 -6.83 11.70
C GLN A 103 7.14 -7.80 12.56
N SER A 104 6.74 -8.94 11.96
CA SER A 104 6.00 -9.99 12.66
C SER A 104 6.80 -10.58 13.83
N GLN A 105 8.12 -10.75 13.67
CA GLN A 105 8.98 -11.22 14.76
C GLN A 105 9.09 -10.18 15.87
N GLN A 106 9.32 -8.93 15.55
CA GLN A 106 9.42 -7.84 16.54
C GLN A 106 8.11 -7.69 17.36
N MET A 107 6.95 -7.77 16.68
CA MET A 107 5.65 -7.77 17.36
C MET A 107 5.50 -8.96 18.31
N ARG A 108 5.88 -10.18 17.91
CA ARG A 108 5.82 -11.36 18.78
C ARG A 108 6.72 -11.21 20.00
N ASP A 109 7.96 -10.77 19.81
CA ASP A 109 8.94 -10.58 20.89
C ASP A 109 8.47 -9.51 21.89
N THR A 110 7.78 -8.49 21.41
CA THR A 110 7.13 -7.46 22.24
C THR A 110 5.94 -8.04 22.99
N ALA A 111 5.08 -8.78 22.33
CA ALA A 111 3.86 -9.35 22.92
C ALA A 111 4.13 -10.43 24.00
N MET A 112 5.34 -10.99 24.05
CA MET A 112 5.76 -11.92 25.12
C MET A 112 6.11 -11.20 26.44
N LYS A 113 6.22 -9.89 26.42
CA LYS A 113 6.51 -9.06 27.61
C LYS A 113 5.22 -8.66 28.31
N THR A 114 5.33 -8.20 29.55
CA THR A 114 4.18 -7.75 30.35
C THR A 114 4.53 -6.51 31.17
N GLY A 115 3.52 -5.78 31.60
CA GLY A 115 3.71 -4.62 32.46
C GLY A 115 4.58 -3.55 31.78
N ARG A 116 5.43 -2.90 32.58
CA ARG A 116 6.33 -1.85 32.08
C ARG A 116 7.31 -2.35 30.99
N ASP A 117 7.73 -3.60 31.05
CA ASP A 117 8.62 -4.17 30.04
C ASP A 117 7.93 -4.27 28.66
N TYR A 118 6.63 -4.56 28.65
CA TYR A 118 5.82 -4.48 27.42
C TYR A 118 5.72 -3.03 26.93
N ASP A 119 5.37 -2.09 27.81
CA ASP A 119 5.20 -0.69 27.44
C ASP A 119 6.46 -0.11 26.78
N LEU A 120 7.62 -0.32 27.41
CA LEU A 120 8.90 0.18 26.87
C LEU A 120 9.29 -0.53 25.58
N ALA A 121 9.12 -1.85 25.51
CA ALA A 121 9.45 -2.60 24.29
C ALA A 121 8.56 -2.18 23.12
N TRP A 122 7.26 -1.96 23.37
CA TRP A 122 6.33 -1.50 22.34
C TRP A 122 6.69 -0.09 21.87
N LEU A 123 6.97 0.85 22.77
CA LEU A 123 7.36 2.22 22.43
C LEU A 123 8.66 2.26 21.60
N HIS A 124 9.68 1.48 22.00
CA HIS A 124 10.92 1.40 21.21
C HIS A 124 10.71 0.75 19.84
N MET A 125 9.89 -0.27 19.74
CA MET A 125 9.50 -0.89 18.48
C MET A 125 8.83 0.15 17.56
N GLN A 126 7.88 0.91 18.11
CA GLN A 126 7.18 1.98 17.37
C GLN A 126 8.13 3.10 16.94
N GLU A 127 9.03 3.54 17.81
CA GLU A 127 10.04 4.54 17.44
C GLU A 127 10.86 4.05 16.23
N GLY A 128 11.31 2.80 16.27
CA GLY A 128 12.08 2.20 15.17
C GLY A 128 11.29 2.17 13.86
N PHE A 129 10.03 1.74 13.88
CA PHE A 129 9.20 1.67 12.67
C PHE A 129 8.89 3.05 12.10
N HIS A 130 8.60 4.05 12.94
CA HIS A 130 8.33 5.41 12.48
C HIS A 130 9.57 6.08 11.86
N LEU A 131 10.76 5.88 12.45
CA LEU A 131 12.02 6.35 11.87
C LEU A 131 12.29 5.71 10.50
N GLN A 132 12.09 4.40 10.37
CA GLN A 132 12.25 3.69 9.11
C GLN A 132 11.26 4.20 8.04
N THR A 133 10.01 4.42 8.43
CA THR A 133 8.97 4.94 7.53
C THR A 133 9.29 6.36 7.05
N LEU A 134 9.75 7.25 7.93
CA LEU A 134 10.19 8.59 7.56
C LEU A 134 11.39 8.54 6.60
N GLN A 135 12.37 7.66 6.86
CA GLN A 135 13.51 7.48 5.97
C GLN A 135 13.08 6.95 4.58
N ALA A 136 12.18 5.96 4.54
CA ALA A 136 11.64 5.43 3.29
C ALA A 136 10.87 6.51 2.52
N GLY A 137 10.04 7.32 3.21
CA GLY A 137 9.30 8.43 2.61
C GLY A 137 10.22 9.53 2.06
N ALA A 138 11.31 9.84 2.76
CA ALA A 138 12.32 10.79 2.27
C ALA A 138 13.03 10.26 1.01
N THR A 139 13.37 8.98 0.98
CA THR A 139 13.96 8.32 -0.19
C THR A 139 12.98 8.33 -1.37
N GLU A 140 11.71 7.99 -1.13
CA GLU A 140 10.67 8.02 -2.16
C GLU A 140 10.46 9.43 -2.72
N THR A 141 10.42 10.43 -1.86
CA THR A 141 10.29 11.84 -2.28
C THR A 141 11.45 12.30 -3.17
N ALA A 142 12.67 11.80 -2.89
CA ALA A 142 13.88 12.18 -3.62
C ALA A 142 14.13 11.37 -4.89
N GLN A 143 13.69 10.10 -4.95
CA GLN A 143 14.07 9.12 -5.97
C GLN A 143 12.89 8.48 -6.68
N GLY A 144 11.67 8.64 -6.19
CA GLY A 144 10.46 8.10 -6.79
C GLY A 144 10.19 8.70 -8.17
N GLY A 145 9.69 7.87 -9.08
CA GLY A 145 9.39 8.26 -10.46
C GLY A 145 7.92 8.63 -10.68
N SER A 146 7.02 8.21 -9.79
CA SER A 146 5.59 8.48 -9.88
C SER A 146 5.20 9.68 -9.02
N PRO A 147 4.65 10.76 -9.60
CA PRO A 147 4.14 11.90 -8.82
C PRO A 147 3.02 11.50 -7.82
N GLN A 148 2.28 10.42 -8.08
CA GLN A 148 1.26 9.93 -7.17
C GLN A 148 1.88 9.30 -5.92
N VAL A 149 2.94 8.53 -6.10
CA VAL A 149 3.62 7.83 -4.99
C VAL A 149 4.46 8.81 -4.16
N THR A 150 5.23 9.69 -4.83
CA THR A 150 5.97 10.74 -4.13
C THR A 150 5.05 11.70 -3.37
N GLY A 151 3.88 12.04 -3.94
CA GLY A 151 2.85 12.84 -3.25
C GLY A 151 2.26 12.11 -2.04
N LEU A 152 2.07 10.79 -2.11
CA LEU A 152 1.64 9.97 -0.98
C LEU A 152 2.68 10.02 0.16
N ALA A 153 3.97 9.85 -0.15
CA ALA A 153 5.05 9.92 0.83
C ALA A 153 5.10 11.30 1.53
N GLN A 154 4.99 12.38 0.75
CA GLN A 154 4.98 13.75 1.29
C GLN A 154 3.77 14.01 2.20
N ASN A 155 2.59 13.51 1.85
CA ASN A 155 1.37 13.69 2.63
C ASN A 155 1.37 12.83 3.92
N ALA A 156 2.00 11.67 3.92
CA ALA A 156 2.11 10.81 5.09
C ALA A 156 3.14 11.30 6.11
N ALA A 157 4.23 11.93 5.66
CA ALA A 157 5.36 12.33 6.51
C ALA A 157 4.96 13.14 7.76
N PRO A 158 4.10 14.17 7.70
CA PRO A 158 3.72 14.94 8.90
C PRO A 158 2.91 14.11 9.91
N VAL A 159 2.10 13.13 9.47
CA VAL A 159 1.36 12.22 10.36
C VAL A 159 2.34 11.31 11.08
N VAL A 160 3.25 10.67 10.35
CA VAL A 160 4.27 9.77 10.91
C VAL A 160 5.21 10.51 11.85
N GLN A 161 5.59 11.76 11.51
CA GLN A 161 6.40 12.60 12.42
C GLN A 161 5.66 12.93 13.71
N HIS A 162 4.38 13.28 13.63
CA HIS A 162 3.56 13.54 14.82
C HIS A 162 3.48 12.31 15.72
N HIS A 163 3.30 11.11 15.17
CA HIS A 163 3.32 9.87 15.95
C HIS A 163 4.67 9.66 16.62
N LEU A 164 5.78 9.89 15.91
CA LEU A 164 7.12 9.77 16.48
C LEU A 164 7.33 10.70 17.69
N ASP A 165 6.80 11.91 17.62
CA ASP A 165 6.86 12.87 18.72
C ASP A 165 6.04 12.36 19.93
N MET A 166 4.81 11.86 19.69
CA MET A 166 3.97 11.24 20.74
C MET A 166 4.62 10.01 21.38
N ILE A 167 5.30 9.16 20.58
CA ILE A 167 6.02 7.98 21.07
C ILE A 167 7.16 8.41 22.01
N ARG A 168 7.92 9.44 21.63
CA ARG A 168 9.04 9.97 22.46
C ARG A 168 8.55 10.61 23.74
N ASP A 169 7.45 11.34 23.68
CA ASP A 169 6.80 11.88 24.88
C ASP A 169 6.35 10.76 25.81
N ALA A 170 5.79 9.67 25.30
CA ALA A 170 5.42 8.50 26.09
C ALA A 170 6.64 7.78 26.68
N LEU A 171 7.74 7.63 25.94
CA LEU A 171 9.00 7.07 26.47
C LEU A 171 9.57 7.87 27.63
N ALA A 172 9.35 9.18 27.68
CA ALA A 172 9.84 10.04 28.75
C ALA A 172 9.10 9.84 30.08
N VAL A 173 7.89 9.26 30.06
CA VAL A 173 7.02 9.17 31.26
C VAL A 173 6.61 7.75 31.62
N CYS A 174 6.69 6.79 30.73
CA CYS A 174 6.44 5.38 31.00
C CYS A 174 7.68 4.69 31.54
#